data_9c9cd0b12a4ed539a9acf8d93be26988
#
_entry.id   9c9cd0b12a4ed539a9acf8d93be26988
#
_cell.length_a   1.000
_cell.length_b   1.000
_cell.length_c   1.000
_cell.angle_alpha   90.00
_cell.angle_beta   90.00
_cell.angle_gamma   90.00
#
_symmetry.space_group_name_H-M   'P 1'
#
loop_
_entity.id
_entity.type
_entity.pdbx_description
1 polymer ?
#
loop_
_entity_poly.entity_id
_entity_poly.type
_entity_poly.pdbx_seq_one_letter_code
_entity_poly.pdbx_strand_id
1 'polypeptide(L)'
;MTAREVPAVERLAAGVELPEFFHYLGMSVVKAAADEAVVRMQVPKGLLSPYGPVHGGAIAALIDTTIGVAVACRMPHGARTATHELNINYISFSKEPVVIATARVIRLGRTVAHCESEARSEAGDLIAKALATFGIFRK
;
A
#
# COMPACT_ATOMS: atom_id res chain seq x y z
N MET A 1 6.87 -26.90 5.13
CA MET A 1 5.82 -26.08 4.49
C MET A 1 5.89 -26.28 2.99
N THR A 2 4.81 -26.71 2.40
CA THR A 2 4.71 -26.80 0.94
C THR A 2 4.56 -25.40 0.34
N ALA A 3 4.95 -25.22 -0.92
CA ALA A 3 4.82 -23.92 -1.61
C ALA A 3 3.38 -23.34 -1.60
N ARG A 4 2.40 -24.12 -1.17
CA ARG A 4 1.00 -23.71 -0.98
C ARG A 4 0.72 -22.94 0.30
N GLU A 5 1.63 -22.99 1.25
CA GLU A 5 1.39 -22.49 2.62
C GLU A 5 2.12 -21.19 2.91
N VAL A 6 2.98 -20.73 1.99
CA VAL A 6 3.61 -19.41 2.10
C VAL A 6 2.55 -18.36 1.78
N PRO A 7 2.15 -17.53 2.74
CA PRO A 7 1.21 -16.45 2.48
C PRO A 7 1.66 -15.60 1.29
N ALA A 8 0.70 -15.10 0.51
CA ALA A 8 1.00 -14.23 -0.64
C ALA A 8 1.96 -13.09 -0.29
N VAL A 9 1.92 -12.67 0.94
CA VAL A 9 2.74 -11.62 1.55
C VAL A 9 4.20 -12.02 1.74
N GLU A 10 4.46 -13.24 2.20
CA GLU A 10 5.85 -13.73 2.29
C GLU A 10 6.46 -13.87 0.90
N ARG A 11 5.63 -14.17 -0.09
CA ARG A 11 6.06 -14.16 -1.49
C ARG A 11 6.40 -12.76 -1.98
N LEU A 12 5.62 -11.75 -1.59
CA LEU A 12 5.89 -10.35 -1.88
C LEU A 12 7.16 -9.86 -1.16
N ALA A 13 7.35 -10.27 0.09
CA ALA A 13 8.56 -9.96 0.86
C ALA A 13 9.79 -10.73 0.39
N ALA A 14 9.63 -11.92 -0.20
CA ALA A 14 10.70 -12.79 -0.68
C ALA A 14 11.18 -12.47 -2.11
N GLY A 15 10.78 -11.34 -2.68
CA GLY A 15 11.20 -10.93 -4.03
C GLY A 15 10.46 -11.65 -5.15
N VAL A 16 9.25 -12.10 -4.90
CA VAL A 16 8.36 -12.57 -5.97
C VAL A 16 8.07 -11.41 -6.91
N GLU A 17 8.06 -11.72 -8.18
CA GLU A 17 7.80 -10.76 -9.26
C GLU A 17 6.53 -9.95 -9.00
N LEU A 18 6.73 -8.66 -8.66
CA LEU A 18 5.65 -7.72 -8.45
C LEU A 18 5.13 -7.22 -9.81
N PRO A 19 3.85 -6.85 -9.91
CA PRO A 19 3.33 -6.27 -11.15
C PRO A 19 4.17 -5.11 -11.64
N GLU A 20 4.26 -4.92 -12.95
CA GLU A 20 5.01 -3.81 -13.55
C GLU A 20 4.61 -2.44 -12.97
N PHE A 21 3.33 -2.28 -12.66
CA PHE A 21 2.82 -1.06 -12.02
C PHE A 21 3.61 -0.65 -10.78
N PHE A 22 4.00 -1.62 -9.97
CA PHE A 22 4.85 -1.42 -8.79
C PHE A 22 6.21 -0.81 -9.17
N HIS A 23 6.82 -1.37 -10.22
CA HIS A 23 8.13 -0.93 -10.68
C HIS A 23 8.07 0.45 -11.32
N TYR A 24 7.04 0.74 -12.10
CA TYR A 24 6.85 2.07 -12.69
C TYR A 24 6.77 3.18 -11.65
N LEU A 25 6.15 2.89 -10.52
CA LEU A 25 6.01 3.86 -9.44
C LEU A 25 7.19 3.86 -8.47
N GLY A 26 8.17 3.00 -8.68
CA GLY A 26 9.35 2.93 -7.82
C GLY A 26 9.06 2.39 -6.42
N MET A 27 8.07 1.52 -6.30
CA MET A 27 7.65 0.94 -5.01
C MET A 27 8.48 -0.28 -4.64
N SER A 28 8.69 -0.45 -3.34
CA SER A 28 9.26 -1.66 -2.75
C SER A 28 8.60 -1.95 -1.40
N VAL A 29 8.33 -3.24 -1.14
CA VAL A 29 7.73 -3.65 0.13
C VAL A 29 8.82 -3.70 1.19
N VAL A 30 8.65 -2.91 2.25
CA VAL A 30 9.58 -2.88 3.39
C VAL A 30 9.14 -3.86 4.47
N LYS A 31 7.83 -3.93 4.73
CA LYS A 31 7.25 -4.82 5.72
C LYS A 31 5.90 -5.32 5.23
N ALA A 32 5.64 -6.60 5.42
CA ALA A 32 4.35 -7.20 5.12
C ALA A 32 4.03 -8.21 6.22
N ALA A 33 3.23 -7.80 7.19
CA ALA A 33 2.87 -8.59 8.36
C ALA A 33 1.39 -8.40 8.72
N ALA A 34 0.85 -9.28 9.57
CA ALA A 34 -0.55 -9.24 9.96
C ALA A 34 -0.93 -7.95 10.73
N ASP A 35 0.02 -7.35 11.41
CA ASP A 35 -0.19 -6.12 12.18
C ASP A 35 0.00 -4.85 11.34
N GLU A 36 0.84 -4.89 10.30
CA GLU A 36 1.23 -3.70 9.57
C GLU A 36 1.87 -4.04 8.22
N ALA A 37 1.59 -3.23 7.21
CA ALA A 37 2.29 -3.22 5.94
C ALA A 37 3.00 -1.88 5.75
N VAL A 38 4.20 -1.91 5.19
CA VAL A 38 4.98 -0.71 4.88
C VAL A 38 5.52 -0.84 3.46
N VAL A 39 5.24 0.15 2.63
CA VAL A 39 5.73 0.24 1.25
C VAL A 39 6.47 1.56 1.07
N ARG A 40 7.65 1.48 0.49
CA ARG A 40 8.49 2.64 0.17
C ARG A 40 8.38 2.93 -1.32
N MET A 41 8.21 4.18 -1.68
CA MET A 41 8.24 4.65 -3.06
C MET A 41 9.43 5.59 -3.27
N GLN A 42 10.32 5.21 -4.17
CA GLN A 42 11.34 6.10 -4.70
C GLN A 42 10.73 6.81 -5.90
N VAL A 43 10.34 8.05 -5.73
CA VAL A 43 9.51 8.76 -6.71
C VAL A 43 10.27 8.99 -8.02
N PRO A 44 9.83 8.40 -9.16
CA PRO A 44 10.38 8.74 -10.46
C PRO A 44 10.09 10.20 -10.81
N LYS A 45 10.99 10.82 -11.58
CA LYS A 45 10.83 12.22 -11.99
C LYS A 45 9.50 12.52 -12.69
N GLY A 46 8.96 11.55 -13.45
CA GLY A 46 7.69 11.68 -14.14
C GLY A 46 6.45 11.70 -13.23
N LEU A 47 6.62 11.42 -11.93
CA LEU A 47 5.52 11.43 -10.95
C LEU A 47 5.47 12.70 -10.10
N LEU A 48 6.22 13.72 -10.48
CA LEU A 48 6.12 15.04 -9.87
C LEU A 48 4.93 15.80 -10.44
N SER A 49 4.31 16.64 -9.61
CA SER A 49 3.30 17.58 -10.08
C SER A 49 3.96 18.69 -10.92
N PRO A 50 3.18 19.46 -11.70
CA PRO A 50 3.71 20.63 -12.43
C PRO A 50 4.38 21.67 -11.53
N TYR A 51 4.10 21.63 -10.23
CA TYR A 51 4.63 22.57 -9.24
C TYR A 51 5.85 22.04 -8.47
N GLY A 52 6.34 20.85 -8.80
CA GLY A 52 7.52 20.25 -8.18
C GLY A 52 7.29 19.19 -7.10
N PRO A 53 6.26 19.28 -6.24
CA PRO A 53 5.95 18.20 -5.28
C PRO A 53 5.55 16.91 -5.98
N VAL A 54 5.58 15.80 -5.22
CA VAL A 54 5.08 14.50 -5.68
C VAL A 54 3.60 14.61 -6.06
N HIS A 55 3.23 14.09 -7.22
CA HIS A 55 1.85 14.11 -7.69
C HIS A 55 0.92 13.39 -6.70
N GLY A 56 -0.21 14.01 -6.37
CA GLY A 56 -1.17 13.42 -5.43
C GLY A 56 -1.68 12.05 -5.85
N GLY A 57 -1.82 11.82 -7.16
CA GLY A 57 -2.18 10.51 -7.69
C GLY A 57 -1.13 9.43 -7.43
N ALA A 58 0.16 9.79 -7.40
CA ALA A 58 1.22 8.86 -7.05
C ALA A 58 1.16 8.48 -5.56
N ILE A 59 0.86 9.43 -4.69
CA ILE A 59 0.65 9.18 -3.26
C ILE A 59 -0.58 8.29 -3.06
N ALA A 60 -1.66 8.55 -3.80
CA ALA A 60 -2.88 7.72 -3.76
C ALA A 60 -2.58 6.28 -4.17
N ALA A 61 -1.81 6.07 -5.24
CA ALA A 61 -1.41 4.75 -5.69
C ALA A 61 -0.55 4.03 -4.64
N LEU A 62 0.36 4.73 -3.99
CA LEU A 62 1.18 4.18 -2.92
C LEU A 62 0.32 3.74 -1.73
N ILE A 63 -0.59 4.58 -1.29
CA ILE A 63 -1.51 4.29 -0.17
C ILE A 63 -2.40 3.10 -0.51
N ASP A 64 -3.03 3.11 -1.68
CA ASP A 64 -3.91 2.02 -2.13
C ASP A 64 -3.17 0.68 -2.16
N THR A 65 -1.98 0.68 -2.71
CA THR A 65 -1.12 -0.50 -2.80
C THR A 65 -0.72 -1.01 -1.41
N THR A 66 -0.34 -0.11 -0.50
CA THR A 66 0.06 -0.47 0.85
C THR A 66 -1.09 -1.08 1.63
N ILE A 67 -2.30 -0.54 1.48
CA ILE A 67 -3.52 -1.13 2.06
C ILE A 67 -3.78 -2.52 1.47
N GLY A 68 -3.64 -2.67 0.16
CA GLY A 68 -3.78 -3.97 -0.51
C GLY A 68 -2.83 -5.02 0.06
N VAL A 69 -1.59 -4.65 0.32
CA VAL A 69 -0.60 -5.52 0.98
C VAL A 69 -1.05 -5.88 2.40
N ALA A 70 -1.52 -4.91 3.18
CA ALA A 70 -2.02 -5.16 4.54
C ALA A 70 -3.21 -6.12 4.57
N VAL A 71 -4.16 -5.95 3.64
CA VAL A 71 -5.31 -6.85 3.51
C VAL A 71 -4.86 -8.26 3.10
N ALA A 72 -3.94 -8.36 2.15
CA ALA A 72 -3.40 -9.64 1.70
C ALA A 72 -2.74 -10.43 2.83
N CYS A 73 -2.14 -9.74 3.82
CA CYS A 73 -1.55 -10.36 5.00
C CYS A 73 -2.58 -11.03 5.91
N ARG A 74 -3.83 -10.62 5.84
CA ARG A 74 -4.87 -11.02 6.78
C ARG A 74 -6.00 -11.83 6.15
N MET A 75 -6.23 -11.69 4.85
CA MET A 75 -7.31 -12.41 4.18
C MET A 75 -7.03 -13.91 4.09
N PRO A 76 -8.07 -14.75 3.98
CA PRO A 76 -7.90 -16.19 3.81
C PRO A 76 -7.09 -16.54 2.57
N HIS A 77 -6.37 -17.66 2.65
CA HIS A 77 -5.61 -18.17 1.53
C HIS A 77 -6.50 -18.39 0.29
N GLY A 78 -6.04 -17.92 -0.86
CA GLY A 78 -6.77 -18.03 -2.12
C GLY A 78 -7.84 -16.98 -2.33
N ALA A 79 -8.16 -16.16 -1.34
CA ALA A 79 -9.05 -15.02 -1.50
C ALA A 79 -8.40 -13.95 -2.36
N ARG A 80 -9.23 -13.12 -2.98
CA ARG A 80 -8.81 -11.93 -3.71
C ARG A 80 -9.36 -10.69 -3.04
N THR A 81 -8.73 -9.57 -3.26
CA THR A 81 -9.20 -8.29 -2.74
C THR A 81 -9.23 -7.25 -3.83
N ALA A 82 -10.11 -6.28 -3.68
CA ALA A 82 -10.19 -5.12 -4.56
C ALA A 82 -10.59 -3.89 -3.74
N THR A 83 -10.07 -2.75 -4.12
CA THR A 83 -10.43 -1.47 -3.52
C THR A 83 -11.88 -1.14 -3.85
N HIS A 84 -12.73 -0.94 -2.82
CA HIS A 84 -14.09 -0.43 -3.00
C HIS A 84 -14.15 1.06 -2.82
N GLU A 85 -13.49 1.57 -1.80
CA GLU A 85 -13.45 2.99 -1.49
C GLU A 85 -12.08 3.36 -0.94
N LEU A 86 -11.58 4.51 -1.35
CA LEU A 86 -10.34 5.09 -0.85
C LEU A 86 -10.57 6.58 -0.60
N ASN A 87 -10.48 6.98 0.65
CA ASN A 87 -10.61 8.37 1.07
C ASN A 87 -9.26 8.87 1.58
N ILE A 88 -8.70 9.87 0.92
CA ILE A 88 -7.39 10.43 1.26
C ILE A 88 -7.53 11.90 1.61
N ASN A 89 -6.95 12.26 2.75
CA ASN A 89 -6.75 13.64 3.13
C ASN A 89 -5.27 14.00 2.96
N TYR A 90 -4.97 14.89 2.03
CA TYR A 90 -3.62 15.39 1.79
C TYR A 90 -3.33 16.53 2.75
N ILE A 91 -2.32 16.34 3.59
CA ILE A 91 -2.02 17.21 4.73
C ILE A 91 -0.89 18.17 4.43
N SER A 92 0.17 17.66 3.76
CA SER A 92 1.31 18.48 3.37
C SER A 92 1.90 18.01 2.04
N PHE A 93 2.80 18.82 1.49
CA PHE A 93 3.52 18.48 0.26
C PHE A 93 4.81 17.74 0.58
N SER A 94 5.16 16.77 -0.25
CA SER A 94 6.49 16.16 -0.22
C SER A 94 7.32 16.65 -1.40
N LYS A 95 8.47 17.23 -1.10
CA LYS A 95 9.48 17.61 -2.09
C LYS A 95 10.61 16.59 -2.15
N GLU A 96 10.64 15.66 -1.20
CA GLU A 96 11.64 14.61 -1.14
C GLU A 96 11.30 13.47 -2.10
N PRO A 97 12.31 12.79 -2.66
CA PRO A 97 12.07 11.73 -3.63
C PRO A 97 11.54 10.44 -3.02
N VAL A 98 11.51 10.33 -1.70
CA VAL A 98 11.05 9.12 -1.00
C VAL A 98 9.79 9.42 -0.21
N VAL A 99 8.76 8.59 -0.43
CA VAL A 99 7.52 8.59 0.35
C VAL A 99 7.31 7.18 0.89
N ILE A 100 6.95 7.07 2.15
CA ILE A 100 6.75 5.80 2.83
C ILE A 100 5.32 5.75 3.34
N ALA A 101 4.56 4.72 2.92
CA ALA A 101 3.22 4.49 3.42
C ALA A 101 3.19 3.31 4.37
N THR A 102 2.40 3.45 5.41
CA THR A 102 2.12 2.42 6.40
C THR A 102 0.62 2.18 6.42
N ALA A 103 0.19 0.92 6.43
CA ALA A 103 -1.22 0.57 6.44
C ALA A 103 -1.53 -0.51 7.47
N ARG A 104 -2.74 -0.47 8.00
CA ARG A 104 -3.27 -1.46 8.95
C ARG A 104 -4.71 -1.79 8.58
N VAL A 105 -5.06 -3.07 8.78
CA VAL A 105 -6.45 -3.49 8.76
C VAL A 105 -7.05 -3.19 10.14
N ILE A 106 -8.03 -2.29 10.18
CA ILE A 106 -8.76 -1.95 11.40
C ILE A 106 -9.69 -3.10 11.79
N ARG A 107 -10.41 -3.62 10.78
CA ARG A 107 -11.32 -4.75 10.95
C ARG A 107 -11.39 -5.57 9.67
N LEU A 108 -11.17 -6.86 9.80
CA LEU A 108 -11.38 -7.82 8.74
C LEU A 108 -12.75 -8.49 8.93
N GLY A 109 -13.69 -8.18 8.06
CA GLY A 109 -14.98 -8.86 7.97
C GLY A 109 -14.92 -10.00 6.98
N ARG A 110 -16.06 -10.66 6.78
CA ARG A 110 -16.17 -11.78 5.83
C ARG A 110 -16.04 -11.34 4.38
N THR A 111 -16.64 -10.20 4.04
CA THR A 111 -16.71 -9.69 2.67
C THR A 111 -16.02 -8.35 2.48
N VAL A 112 -15.65 -7.70 3.58
CA VAL A 112 -15.11 -6.34 3.57
C VAL A 112 -14.03 -6.19 4.64
N ALA A 113 -12.96 -5.50 4.30
CA ALA A 113 -11.94 -5.05 5.24
C ALA A 113 -11.98 -3.52 5.35
N HIS A 114 -11.99 -3.02 6.58
CA HIS A 114 -11.83 -1.60 6.86
C HIS A 114 -10.38 -1.33 7.24
N CYS A 115 -9.77 -0.35 6.59
CA CYS A 115 -8.33 -0.11 6.69
C CYS A 115 -8.02 1.37 6.89
N GLU A 116 -6.84 1.60 7.44
CA GLU A 116 -6.25 2.94 7.55
C GLU A 116 -4.82 2.94 7.02
N SER A 117 -4.39 4.10 6.55
CA SER A 117 -3.02 4.29 6.09
C SER A 117 -2.57 5.72 6.30
N GLU A 118 -1.27 5.89 6.38
CA GLU A 118 -0.64 7.20 6.30
C GLU A 118 0.59 7.15 5.42
N ALA A 119 0.88 8.27 4.76
CA ALA A 119 2.08 8.46 3.98
C ALA A 119 2.95 9.54 4.63
N ARG A 120 4.24 9.27 4.75
CA ARG A 120 5.22 10.18 5.34
C ARG A 120 6.41 10.36 4.43
N SER A 121 7.09 11.51 4.56
CA SER A 121 8.41 11.69 3.98
C SER A 121 9.43 10.80 4.69
N GLU A 122 10.61 10.64 4.11
CA GLU A 122 11.72 9.90 4.75
C GLU A 122 12.13 10.54 6.09
N ALA A 123 11.99 11.85 6.21
CA ALA A 123 12.23 12.59 7.46
C ALA A 123 11.12 12.41 8.51
N GLY A 124 9.99 11.79 8.14
CA GLY A 124 8.89 11.51 9.06
C GLY A 124 7.73 12.51 9.02
N ASP A 125 7.76 13.50 8.12
CA ASP A 125 6.68 14.47 7.98
C ASP A 125 5.43 13.82 7.40
N LEU A 126 4.28 14.06 8.03
CA LEU A 126 3.01 13.51 7.58
C LEU A 126 2.54 14.20 6.29
N ILE A 127 2.39 13.41 5.22
CA ILE A 127 1.97 13.89 3.91
C ILE A 127 0.48 13.69 3.69
N ALA A 128 -0.04 12.51 4.04
CA ALA A 128 -1.45 12.17 3.84
C ALA A 128 -1.92 11.11 4.83
N LYS A 129 -3.22 11.13 5.11
CA LYS A 129 -3.92 10.07 5.85
C LYS A 129 -5.08 9.53 5.04
N ALA A 130 -5.39 8.26 5.23
CA ALA A 130 -6.46 7.61 4.49
C ALA A 130 -7.26 6.63 5.34
N LEU A 131 -8.53 6.52 4.98
CA LEU A 131 -9.41 5.41 5.34
C LEU A 131 -9.84 4.73 4.06
N ALA A 132 -9.98 3.42 4.10
CA ALA A 132 -10.38 2.65 2.93
C ALA A 132 -11.23 1.45 3.29
N THR A 133 -12.04 1.04 2.32
CA THR A 133 -12.79 -0.21 2.37
C THR A 133 -12.35 -1.07 1.19
N PHE A 134 -11.92 -2.29 1.50
CA PHE A 134 -11.53 -3.28 0.50
C PHE A 134 -12.51 -4.44 0.51
N GLY A 135 -12.93 -4.89 -0.66
CA GLY A 135 -13.73 -6.10 -0.81
C GLY A 135 -12.87 -7.35 -0.66
N ILE A 136 -13.44 -8.39 -0.05
CA ILE A 136 -12.84 -9.71 0.07
C ILE A 136 -13.67 -10.69 -0.75
N PHE A 137 -13.05 -11.29 -1.75
CA PHE A 137 -13.70 -12.24 -2.64
C PHE A 137 -13.13 -13.62 -2.38
N ARG A 138 -13.96 -14.46 -1.75
CA ARG A 138 -13.60 -15.85 -1.45
C ARG A 138 -13.97 -16.73 -2.64
N LYS A 139 -13.21 -17.80 -2.82
CA LYS A 139 -13.55 -18.84 -3.78
C LYS A 139 -14.70 -19.70 -3.25
#